data_9971b986eca9729a93efb261c0925a4d
#
_entry.id   9971b986eca9729a93efb261c0925a4d
#
_cell.length_a   1.000
_cell.length_b   1.000
_cell.length_c   1.000
_cell.angle_alpha   90.00
_cell.angle_beta   90.00
_cell.angle_gamma   90.00
#
_symmetry.space_group_name_H-M   'P 1'
#
loop_
_entity.id
_entity.type
_entity.pdbx_description
1 polymer ?
#
loop_
_entity_poly.entity_id
_entity_poly.type
_entity_poly.pdbx_seq_one_letter_code
_entity_poly.pdbx_strand_id
1 'polypeptide(L)'
;MAKNLLVSIVAFVLCVTVLATEMVVKQKNGENWRINVNEVEEIIFDESIPEDSAIVDTSVTPLKFKILSDSTVEVINDDSYREDAFPESITIPAKVRIEGKTYNVISIGDHAFRDCNGLISVKIPERVTSIGNYAFSNCSNLDVTIDNSKDNITLGYDVFYLCKSVTYLK
;
A
#
# COMPACT_ATOMS: atom_id res chain seq x y z
N MET A 1 -9.25 27.03 24.61
CA MET A 1 -10.09 25.85 24.35
C MET A 1 -9.45 25.10 23.17
N ALA A 2 -8.71 24.06 23.48
CA ALA A 2 -8.10 23.20 22.46
C ALA A 2 -9.23 22.49 21.68
N LYS A 3 -9.29 22.68 20.36
CA LYS A 3 -10.17 21.90 19.51
C LYS A 3 -9.43 20.60 19.19
N ASN A 4 -9.86 19.52 19.82
CA ASN A 4 -9.40 18.19 19.40
C ASN A 4 -9.85 17.96 17.95
N LEU A 5 -8.90 18.00 17.05
CA LEU A 5 -9.14 17.70 15.65
C LEU A 5 -8.88 16.21 15.43
N LEU A 6 -9.95 15.44 15.29
CA LEU A 6 -9.84 14.04 14.89
C LEU A 6 -9.49 14.02 13.40
N VAL A 7 -8.23 13.81 13.08
CA VAL A 7 -7.77 13.64 11.69
C VAL A 7 -7.60 12.15 11.46
N SER A 8 -8.53 11.55 10.73
CA SER A 8 -8.40 10.18 10.24
C SER A 8 -7.40 10.17 9.08
N ILE A 9 -6.14 9.99 9.41
CA ILE A 9 -5.08 9.79 8.42
C ILE A 9 -4.69 8.33 8.52
N VAL A 10 -4.87 7.59 7.45
CA VAL A 10 -4.30 6.24 7.30
C VAL A 10 -2.79 6.40 7.39
N ALA A 11 -2.22 5.90 8.48
CA ALA A 11 -0.81 6.09 8.78
C ALA A 11 0.04 5.21 7.85
N PHE A 12 0.58 5.82 6.82
CA PHE A 12 1.90 5.42 6.37
C PHE A 12 2.90 6.06 7.34
N VAL A 13 3.63 5.24 8.07
CA VAL A 13 4.83 5.69 8.78
C VAL A 13 5.87 6.03 7.70
N LEU A 14 5.71 7.19 7.11
CA LEU A 14 6.83 7.85 6.47
C LEU A 14 7.63 8.48 7.60
N CYS A 15 8.84 8.01 7.84
CA CYS A 15 9.86 8.77 8.51
C CYS A 15 10.26 9.91 7.57
N VAL A 16 9.36 10.90 7.43
CA VAL A 16 9.67 12.17 6.80
C VAL A 16 10.18 13.04 7.92
N THR A 17 11.46 13.35 7.89
CA THR A 17 11.99 14.53 8.58
C THR A 17 11.33 15.75 7.93
N VAL A 18 10.12 16.07 8.39
CA VAL A 18 9.36 17.21 7.88
C VAL A 18 9.96 18.46 8.52
N LEU A 19 10.75 19.17 7.73
CA LEU A 19 11.09 20.58 7.98
C LEU A 19 9.92 21.52 7.60
N ALA A 20 8.70 20.98 7.41
CA ALA A 20 7.53 21.76 7.07
C ALA A 20 6.80 22.18 8.34
N THR A 21 6.58 23.46 8.51
CA THR A 21 5.83 24.05 9.62
C THR A 21 4.31 23.94 9.45
N GLU A 22 3.85 23.47 8.29
CA GLU A 22 2.42 23.35 7.96
C GLU A 22 2.11 22.00 7.33
N MET A 23 1.02 21.38 7.77
CA MET A 23 0.40 20.22 7.16
C MET A 23 -0.91 20.62 6.50
N VAL A 24 -1.15 20.24 5.23
CA VAL A 24 -2.40 20.51 4.54
C VAL A 24 -3.26 19.24 4.55
N VAL A 25 -4.38 19.29 5.25
CA VAL A 25 -5.38 18.23 5.27
C VAL A 25 -6.47 18.57 4.25
N LYS A 26 -6.58 17.74 3.20
CA LYS A 26 -7.64 17.87 2.19
C LYS A 26 -8.90 17.15 2.67
N GLN A 27 -10.01 17.86 2.74
CA GLN A 27 -11.29 17.29 3.13
C GLN A 27 -12.08 16.79 1.91
N LYS A 28 -12.98 15.85 2.17
CA LYS A 28 -13.87 15.27 1.15
C LYS A 28 -14.85 16.30 0.54
N ASN A 29 -15.13 17.40 1.26
CA ASN A 29 -15.99 18.51 0.81
C ASN A 29 -15.26 19.54 -0.06
N GLY A 30 -13.96 19.31 -0.37
CA GLY A 30 -13.13 20.21 -1.17
C GLY A 30 -12.44 21.34 -0.38
N GLU A 31 -12.68 21.45 0.94
CA GLU A 31 -11.98 22.39 1.80
C GLU A 31 -10.57 21.83 2.15
N ASN A 32 -9.62 22.74 2.27
CA ASN A 32 -8.27 22.42 2.74
C ASN A 32 -8.05 23.07 4.09
N TRP A 33 -7.69 22.27 5.07
CA TRP A 33 -7.22 22.79 6.35
C TRP A 33 -5.70 22.85 6.34
N ARG A 34 -5.17 24.01 6.76
CA ARG A 34 -3.74 24.17 7.05
C ARG A 34 -3.54 24.06 8.54
N ILE A 35 -2.74 23.13 8.98
CA ILE A 35 -2.44 22.88 10.38
C ILE A 35 -0.97 23.21 10.61
N ASN A 36 -0.72 24.12 11.55
CA ASN A 36 0.63 24.37 12.02
C ASN A 36 1.07 23.19 12.90
N VAL A 37 2.01 22.39 12.43
CA VAL A 37 2.45 21.18 13.15
C VAL A 37 3.09 21.48 14.51
N ASN A 38 3.55 22.71 14.75
CA ASN A 38 4.09 23.13 16.05
C ASN A 38 3.01 23.37 17.10
N GLU A 39 1.72 23.44 16.72
CA GLU A 39 0.57 23.66 17.60
C GLU A 39 -0.24 22.37 17.85
N VAL A 40 0.21 21.24 17.29
CA VAL A 40 -0.45 19.94 17.46
C VAL A 40 0.14 19.26 18.69
N GLU A 41 -0.63 19.19 19.76
CA GLU A 41 -0.22 18.53 21.01
C GLU A 41 -0.25 17.00 20.89
N GLU A 42 -1.15 16.45 20.06
CA GLU A 42 -1.31 15.01 19.87
C GLU A 42 -1.94 14.72 18.50
N ILE A 43 -1.39 13.75 17.77
CA ILE A 43 -2.03 13.17 16.57
C ILE A 43 -2.56 11.79 16.97
N ILE A 44 -3.89 11.70 17.11
CA ILE A 44 -4.54 10.41 17.39
C ILE A 44 -4.88 9.75 16.07
N PHE A 45 -4.32 8.56 15.85
CA PHE A 45 -4.70 7.71 14.74
C PHE A 45 -5.88 6.83 15.16
N ASP A 46 -6.98 6.92 14.44
CA ASP A 46 -8.13 6.03 14.66
C ASP A 46 -7.85 4.68 13.98
N GLU A 47 -7.43 3.70 14.77
CA GLU A 47 -7.18 2.32 14.30
C GLU A 47 -8.50 1.57 14.00
N SER A 48 -9.67 2.18 14.25
CA SER A 48 -10.97 1.55 14.00
C SER A 48 -11.40 1.54 12.53
N ILE A 49 -10.68 2.26 11.64
CA ILE A 49 -10.96 2.22 10.21
C ILE A 49 -10.40 0.90 9.66
N PRO A 50 -11.26 0.01 9.15
CA PRO A 50 -10.78 -1.22 8.55
C PRO A 50 -9.75 -0.90 7.45
N GLU A 51 -8.60 -1.57 7.46
CA GLU A 51 -7.56 -1.38 6.44
C GLU A 51 -8.11 -1.51 5.01
N ASP A 52 -9.16 -2.33 4.82
CA ASP A 52 -9.87 -2.50 3.54
C ASP A 52 -10.64 -1.25 3.08
N SER A 53 -10.87 -0.25 3.94
CA SER A 53 -11.57 0.99 3.58
C SER A 53 -10.64 2.10 3.11
N ALA A 54 -9.35 2.01 3.33
CA ALA A 54 -8.38 3.01 2.92
C ALA A 54 -8.27 3.07 1.39
N ILE A 55 -8.50 4.26 0.82
CA ILE A 55 -8.29 4.53 -0.60
C ILE A 55 -6.98 5.31 -0.72
N VAL A 56 -5.99 4.71 -1.36
CA VAL A 56 -4.70 5.34 -1.62
C VAL A 56 -4.73 6.04 -2.98
N ASP A 57 -4.29 7.29 -3.02
CA ASP A 57 -4.06 7.99 -4.28
C ASP A 57 -2.75 7.53 -4.89
N THR A 58 -2.74 7.18 -6.18
CA THR A 58 -1.55 6.66 -6.86
C THR A 58 -0.40 7.66 -6.93
N SER A 59 -0.67 8.96 -6.70
CA SER A 59 0.38 9.98 -6.65
C SER A 59 1.28 9.89 -5.42
N VAL A 60 0.85 9.16 -4.37
CA VAL A 60 1.57 9.03 -3.09
C VAL A 60 2.11 7.63 -2.83
N THR A 61 1.89 6.68 -3.74
CA THR A 61 2.41 5.31 -3.62
C THR A 61 3.49 5.05 -4.67
N PRO A 62 4.58 4.32 -4.34
CA PRO A 62 5.56 3.89 -5.35
C PRO A 62 5.01 2.81 -6.29
N LEU A 63 3.81 2.27 -6.00
CA LEU A 63 3.23 1.19 -6.78
C LEU A 63 2.65 1.70 -8.11
N LYS A 64 2.76 0.87 -9.13
CA LYS A 64 2.14 1.08 -10.45
C LYS A 64 0.96 0.15 -10.62
N PHE A 65 -0.04 0.61 -11.35
CA PHE A 65 -1.29 -0.12 -11.52
C PHE A 65 -1.70 -0.17 -12.98
N LYS A 66 -2.16 -1.34 -13.40
CA LYS A 66 -2.80 -1.57 -14.69
C LYS A 66 -4.31 -1.73 -14.49
N ILE A 67 -5.11 -0.95 -15.19
CA ILE A 67 -6.57 -1.06 -15.15
C ILE A 67 -6.98 -2.34 -15.90
N LEU A 68 -7.70 -3.22 -15.20
CA LEU A 68 -8.22 -4.47 -15.75
C LEU A 68 -9.69 -4.31 -16.21
N SER A 69 -10.46 -3.51 -15.47
CA SER A 69 -11.87 -3.25 -15.76
C SER A 69 -12.28 -1.87 -15.24
N ASP A 70 -13.56 -1.54 -15.36
CA ASP A 70 -14.13 -0.31 -14.83
C ASP A 70 -14.01 -0.13 -13.31
N SER A 71 -13.66 -1.18 -12.57
CA SER A 71 -13.63 -1.16 -11.10
C SER A 71 -12.45 -1.89 -10.47
N THR A 72 -11.55 -2.48 -11.29
CA THR A 72 -10.46 -3.33 -10.79
C THR A 72 -9.14 -3.01 -11.45
N VAL A 73 -8.06 -3.18 -10.67
CA VAL A 73 -6.68 -2.99 -11.10
C VAL A 73 -5.77 -4.12 -10.63
N GLU A 74 -4.64 -4.23 -11.29
CA GLU A 74 -3.51 -5.10 -10.98
C GLU A 74 -2.30 -4.26 -10.60
N VAL A 75 -1.56 -4.66 -9.56
CA VAL A 75 -0.23 -4.10 -9.29
C VAL A 75 0.75 -4.65 -10.30
N ILE A 76 1.50 -3.78 -10.97
CA ILE A 76 2.46 -4.16 -11.99
C ILE A 76 3.85 -3.58 -11.71
N ASN A 77 4.86 -4.15 -12.36
CA ASN A 77 6.15 -3.52 -12.59
C ASN A 77 6.19 -3.01 -14.04
N ASP A 78 6.62 -1.77 -14.23
CA ASP A 78 6.79 -1.16 -15.55
C ASP A 78 8.26 -1.04 -15.97
N ASP A 79 9.13 -1.94 -15.44
CA ASP A 79 10.58 -1.94 -15.62
C ASP A 79 11.30 -0.66 -15.11
N SER A 80 10.57 0.26 -14.49
CA SER A 80 11.16 1.45 -13.88
C SER A 80 11.68 1.21 -12.46
N TYR A 81 11.37 0.05 -11.88
CA TYR A 81 11.80 -0.31 -10.54
C TYR A 81 13.26 -0.80 -10.56
N ARG A 82 14.10 -0.07 -9.81
CA ARG A 82 15.43 -0.54 -9.44
C ARG A 82 15.36 -1.25 -8.09
N GLU A 83 16.40 -1.99 -7.72
CA GLU A 83 16.49 -2.73 -6.45
C GLU A 83 16.22 -1.87 -5.21
N ASP A 84 16.42 -0.55 -5.32
CA ASP A 84 16.25 0.47 -4.26
C ASP A 84 14.98 1.34 -4.41
N ALA A 85 14.08 0.99 -5.34
CA ALA A 85 12.89 1.80 -5.65
C ALA A 85 11.79 1.72 -4.60
N PHE A 86 11.79 0.66 -3.77
CA PHE A 86 10.78 0.45 -2.75
C PHE A 86 11.30 0.74 -1.34
N PRO A 87 10.44 1.25 -0.43
CA PRO A 87 10.75 1.27 0.99
C PRO A 87 10.89 -0.16 1.52
N GLU A 88 11.55 -0.34 2.65
CA GLU A 88 11.73 -1.65 3.28
C GLU A 88 10.41 -2.38 3.58
N SER A 89 9.31 -1.64 3.71
CA SER A 89 7.98 -2.19 3.99
C SER A 89 6.93 -1.60 3.07
N ILE A 90 6.08 -2.47 2.49
CA ILE A 90 4.96 -2.08 1.62
C ILE A 90 3.68 -2.76 2.10
N THR A 91 2.60 -1.97 2.19
CA THR A 91 1.24 -2.50 2.26
C THR A 91 0.57 -2.28 0.89
N ILE A 92 0.17 -3.36 0.23
CA ILE A 92 -0.64 -3.29 -0.99
C ILE A 92 -2.01 -2.74 -0.60
N PRO A 93 -2.46 -1.60 -1.16
CA PRO A 93 -3.75 -1.04 -0.80
C PRO A 93 -4.90 -1.88 -1.36
N ALA A 94 -5.98 -2.05 -0.60
CA ALA A 94 -7.18 -2.75 -1.09
C ALA A 94 -7.90 -1.96 -2.19
N LYS A 95 -7.75 -0.62 -2.17
CA LYS A 95 -8.35 0.30 -3.14
C LYS A 95 -7.37 1.41 -3.50
N VAL A 96 -7.43 1.84 -4.76
CA VAL A 96 -6.63 2.98 -5.24
C VAL A 96 -7.52 3.95 -6.00
N ARG A 97 -7.10 5.22 -6.03
CA ARG A 97 -7.72 6.26 -6.84
C ARG A 97 -6.79 6.64 -7.98
N ILE A 98 -7.25 6.47 -9.22
CA ILE A 98 -6.55 6.81 -10.45
C ILE A 98 -7.41 7.83 -11.17
N GLU A 99 -6.91 9.03 -11.46
CA GLU A 99 -7.62 10.10 -12.17
C GLU A 99 -9.03 10.38 -11.61
N GLY A 100 -9.14 10.37 -10.26
CA GLY A 100 -10.39 10.66 -9.56
C GLY A 100 -11.37 9.48 -9.43
N LYS A 101 -11.12 8.35 -10.12
CA LYS A 101 -11.95 7.14 -10.04
C LYS A 101 -11.32 6.10 -9.10
N THR A 102 -12.16 5.44 -8.30
CA THR A 102 -11.71 4.42 -7.34
C THR A 102 -11.78 3.03 -7.95
N TYR A 103 -10.71 2.25 -7.77
CA TYR A 103 -10.59 0.87 -8.21
C TYR A 103 -10.22 -0.05 -7.05
N ASN A 104 -10.68 -1.30 -7.11
CA ASN A 104 -10.24 -2.35 -6.21
C ASN A 104 -8.96 -2.99 -6.74
N VAL A 105 -8.00 -3.21 -5.86
CA VAL A 105 -6.79 -3.98 -6.18
C VAL A 105 -7.11 -5.45 -5.97
N ILE A 106 -7.13 -6.23 -7.05
CA ILE A 106 -7.54 -7.65 -7.02
C ILE A 106 -6.43 -8.61 -7.41
N SER A 107 -5.35 -8.10 -8.00
CA SER A 107 -4.22 -8.94 -8.43
C SER A 107 -2.88 -8.23 -8.31
N ILE A 108 -1.84 -9.05 -8.22
CA ILE A 108 -0.44 -8.66 -8.37
C ILE A 108 0.06 -9.35 -9.63
N GLY A 109 0.59 -8.61 -10.56
CA GLY A 109 1.01 -9.09 -11.88
C GLY A 109 2.30 -9.89 -11.88
N ASP A 110 2.62 -10.46 -13.02
CA ASP A 110 3.86 -11.19 -13.23
C ASP A 110 5.07 -10.29 -12.96
N HIS A 111 6.07 -10.83 -12.24
CA HIS A 111 7.33 -10.16 -11.90
C HIS A 111 7.20 -8.83 -11.14
N ALA A 112 6.03 -8.49 -10.57
CA ALA A 112 5.73 -7.17 -10.01
C ALA A 112 6.76 -6.68 -8.97
N PHE A 113 7.33 -7.58 -8.17
CA PHE A 113 8.36 -7.31 -7.16
C PHE A 113 9.57 -8.23 -7.28
N ARG A 114 9.78 -8.81 -8.47
CA ARG A 114 10.92 -9.70 -8.68
C ARG A 114 12.24 -8.98 -8.40
N ASP A 115 13.18 -9.71 -7.79
CA ASP A 115 14.55 -9.22 -7.47
C ASP A 115 14.59 -7.99 -6.53
N CYS A 116 13.49 -7.67 -5.79
CA CYS A 116 13.42 -6.57 -4.84
C CYS A 116 14.11 -6.91 -3.51
N ASN A 117 15.46 -6.94 -3.50
CA ASN A 117 16.26 -7.37 -2.34
C ASN A 117 16.22 -6.40 -1.15
N GLY A 118 15.88 -5.12 -1.38
CA GLY A 118 15.70 -4.11 -0.34
C GLY A 118 14.37 -4.23 0.40
N LEU A 119 13.41 -5.00 -0.13
CA LEU A 119 12.10 -5.16 0.47
C LEU A 119 12.15 -6.21 1.59
N ILE A 120 11.75 -5.82 2.80
CA ILE A 120 11.78 -6.66 4.01
C ILE A 120 10.39 -7.19 4.35
N SER A 121 9.34 -6.39 4.12
CA SER A 121 7.98 -6.75 4.48
C SER A 121 6.96 -6.31 3.43
N VAL A 122 6.05 -7.22 3.06
CA VAL A 122 4.89 -6.90 2.23
C VAL A 122 3.63 -7.46 2.89
N LYS A 123 2.60 -6.58 3.00
CA LYS A 123 1.26 -6.98 3.41
C LYS A 123 0.31 -6.95 2.20
N ILE A 124 -0.37 -8.08 1.96
CA ILE A 124 -1.29 -8.27 0.83
C ILE A 124 -2.72 -8.36 1.40
N PRO A 125 -3.65 -7.47 0.99
CA PRO A 125 -4.99 -7.41 1.52
C PRO A 125 -5.87 -8.56 1.01
N GLU A 126 -6.96 -8.84 1.73
CA GLU A 126 -7.92 -9.91 1.44
C GLU A 126 -8.49 -9.88 0.01
N ARG A 127 -8.64 -8.67 -0.58
CA ARG A 127 -9.21 -8.52 -1.92
C ARG A 127 -8.31 -9.01 -3.06
N VAL A 128 -7.03 -9.19 -2.79
CA VAL A 128 -6.12 -9.79 -3.77
C VAL A 128 -6.36 -11.28 -3.83
N THR A 129 -6.87 -11.75 -4.96
CA THR A 129 -7.21 -13.16 -5.22
C THR A 129 -6.32 -13.83 -6.24
N SER A 130 -5.37 -13.09 -6.82
CA SER A 130 -4.41 -13.64 -7.79
C SER A 130 -3.04 -12.98 -7.65
N ILE A 131 -1.99 -13.79 -7.69
CA ILE A 131 -0.60 -13.34 -7.74
C ILE A 131 0.08 -14.03 -8.92
N GLY A 132 0.63 -13.24 -9.82
CA GLY A 132 1.24 -13.68 -11.07
C GLY A 132 2.55 -14.42 -10.90
N ASN A 133 3.07 -14.93 -12.03
CA ASN A 133 4.32 -15.69 -12.05
C ASN A 133 5.49 -14.85 -11.55
N TYR A 134 6.34 -15.45 -10.70
CA TYR A 134 7.56 -14.84 -10.18
C TYR A 134 7.35 -13.48 -9.48
N ALA A 135 6.14 -13.17 -9.03
CA ALA A 135 5.79 -11.84 -8.56
C ALA A 135 6.71 -11.33 -7.44
N PHE A 136 7.17 -12.20 -6.54
CA PHE A 136 8.10 -11.89 -5.44
C PHE A 136 9.37 -12.75 -5.49
N SER A 137 9.66 -13.38 -6.62
CA SER A 137 10.83 -14.25 -6.76
C SER A 137 12.13 -13.49 -6.50
N ASN A 138 13.09 -14.13 -5.83
CA ASN A 138 14.40 -13.60 -5.47
C ASN A 138 14.37 -12.41 -4.48
N CYS A 139 13.34 -12.28 -3.67
CA CYS A 139 13.28 -11.31 -2.56
C CYS A 139 13.77 -11.96 -1.27
N SER A 140 15.08 -12.19 -1.13
CA SER A 140 15.67 -13.06 -0.10
C SER A 140 15.44 -12.61 1.36
N ASN A 141 15.16 -11.32 1.58
CA ASN A 141 14.91 -10.75 2.91
C ASN A 141 13.41 -10.60 3.22
N LEU A 142 12.52 -10.93 2.26
CA LEU A 142 11.12 -10.57 2.30
C LEU A 142 10.29 -11.52 3.16
N ASP A 143 9.59 -10.96 4.13
CA ASP A 143 8.48 -11.57 4.85
C ASP A 143 7.16 -11.12 4.21
N VAL A 144 6.38 -12.07 3.65
CA VAL A 144 5.08 -11.80 3.02
C VAL A 144 3.96 -12.18 3.97
N THR A 145 3.05 -11.24 4.23
CA THR A 145 1.83 -11.49 5.00
C THR A 145 0.62 -11.33 4.09
N ILE A 146 -0.21 -12.36 4.00
CA ILE A 146 -1.39 -12.40 3.14
C ILE A 146 -2.64 -12.48 4.01
N ASP A 147 -3.49 -11.44 3.96
CA ASP A 147 -4.76 -11.38 4.69
C ASP A 147 -5.87 -12.12 3.92
N ASN A 148 -5.58 -13.33 3.48
CA ASN A 148 -6.51 -14.21 2.79
C ASN A 148 -6.13 -15.66 3.10
N SER A 149 -7.07 -16.60 2.86
CA SER A 149 -6.74 -18.02 2.97
C SER A 149 -6.02 -18.50 1.70
N LYS A 150 -5.19 -19.51 1.88
CA LYS A 150 -4.46 -20.12 0.76
C LYS A 150 -5.41 -20.66 -0.33
N ASP A 151 -6.61 -21.09 0.06
CA ASP A 151 -7.59 -21.66 -0.85
C ASP A 151 -8.34 -20.62 -1.70
N ASN A 152 -8.30 -19.35 -1.28
CA ASN A 152 -8.96 -18.23 -1.95
C ASN A 152 -8.02 -17.42 -2.85
N ILE A 153 -6.76 -17.80 -2.96
CA ILE A 153 -5.79 -17.08 -3.77
C ILE A 153 -5.18 -17.98 -4.84
N THR A 154 -5.23 -17.53 -6.07
CA THR A 154 -4.57 -18.21 -7.19
C THR A 154 -3.14 -17.74 -7.28
N LEU A 155 -2.20 -18.67 -7.24
CA LEU A 155 -0.77 -18.40 -7.36
C LEU A 155 -0.25 -18.84 -8.73
N GLY A 156 0.55 -18.00 -9.34
CA GLY A 156 1.33 -18.32 -10.52
C GLY A 156 2.52 -19.24 -10.20
N TYR A 157 3.45 -19.35 -11.15
CA TYR A 157 4.64 -20.16 -11.00
C TYR A 157 5.71 -19.43 -10.18
N ASP A 158 6.36 -20.13 -9.23
CA ASP A 158 7.49 -19.66 -8.42
C ASP A 158 7.29 -18.27 -7.79
N VAL A 159 6.05 -17.94 -7.37
CA VAL A 159 5.66 -16.62 -6.84
C VAL A 159 6.59 -16.15 -5.74
N PHE A 160 6.89 -17.01 -4.77
CA PHE A 160 7.68 -16.69 -3.56
C PHE A 160 9.03 -17.43 -3.54
N TYR A 161 9.56 -17.79 -4.72
CA TYR A 161 10.85 -18.47 -4.79
C TYR A 161 11.95 -17.62 -4.16
N LEU A 162 12.70 -18.18 -3.21
CA LEU A 162 13.73 -17.51 -2.41
C LEU A 162 13.22 -16.35 -1.52
N CYS A 163 11.93 -16.22 -1.24
CA CYS A 163 11.48 -15.36 -0.15
C CYS A 163 11.83 -15.96 1.21
N LYS A 164 12.02 -15.10 2.22
CA LYS A 164 12.34 -15.51 3.60
C LYS A 164 11.18 -16.23 4.27
N SER A 165 9.95 -15.67 4.18
CA SER A 165 8.75 -16.30 4.73
C SER A 165 7.48 -15.87 4.03
N VAL A 166 6.43 -16.71 4.13
CA VAL A 166 5.07 -16.42 3.67
C VAL A 166 4.07 -16.87 4.71
N THR A 167 3.22 -15.96 5.17
CA THR A 167 2.20 -16.21 6.20
C THR A 167 0.83 -15.87 5.66
N TYR A 168 -0.13 -16.79 5.80
CA TYR A 168 -1.55 -16.60 5.52
C TYR A 168 -2.27 -16.39 6.86
N LEU A 169 -3.12 -15.34 6.96
CA LEU A 169 -3.81 -14.98 8.20
C LEU A 169 -5.19 -15.64 8.37
N LYS A 170 -5.73 -16.25 7.31
CA LYS A 170 -7.06 -16.92 7.30
C LYS A 170 -6.95 -18.33 6.78
#